data_1ea818c6909d7afb25e770cd24dfead1
#
_entry.id   1ea818c6909d7afb25e770cd24dfead1
#
_cell.length_a   1.000
_cell.length_b   1.000
_cell.length_c   1.000
_cell.angle_alpha   90.00
_cell.angle_beta   90.00
_cell.angle_gamma   90.00
#
_symmetry.space_group_name_H-M   'P 1'
#
loop_
_entity.id
_entity.type
_entity.pdbx_description
1 polymer ?
#
loop_
_entity_poly.entity_id
_entity_poly.type
_entity_poly.pdbx_seq_one_letter_code
_entity_poly.pdbx_strand_id
1 'polypeptide(L)'
;MDNVFEENAVILFQGDSITDCNRNREDPDSRGDGYVDLITETLADRHLQQNIKFINRGISGDKIRDLSLRWERDCISIKPDILSILIGVNDTLLTPSEQFE
;
A
#
# COMPACT_ATOMS: atom_id res chain seq x y z
N MET A 1 -9.79 -26.00 7.55
CA MET A 1 -9.58 -24.85 6.67
C MET A 1 -8.26 -24.17 6.99
N ASP A 2 -7.43 -24.07 6.02
CA ASP A 2 -6.11 -23.51 6.24
C ASP A 2 -6.17 -22.01 6.43
N ASN A 3 -5.46 -21.55 7.43
CA ASN A 3 -5.29 -20.12 7.65
C ASN A 3 -4.08 -19.66 6.83
N VAL A 4 -4.35 -18.96 5.74
CA VAL A 4 -3.30 -18.41 4.88
C VAL A 4 -2.49 -17.36 5.63
N PHE A 5 -3.14 -16.66 6.55
CA PHE A 5 -2.50 -15.59 7.31
C PHE A 5 -2.31 -16.00 8.76
N GLU A 6 -1.18 -15.58 9.33
CA GLU A 6 -0.95 -15.74 10.75
C GLU A 6 -1.83 -14.78 11.54
N GLU A 7 -2.08 -15.10 12.79
CA GLU A 7 -2.80 -14.24 13.69
C GLU A 7 -2.06 -12.92 13.88
N ASN A 8 -2.79 -11.81 13.83
CA ASN A 8 -2.27 -10.44 13.92
C ASN A 8 -1.32 -10.05 12.78
N ALA A 9 -1.42 -10.72 11.63
CA ALA A 9 -0.61 -10.38 10.48
C ALA A 9 -0.83 -8.93 10.05
N VAL A 10 0.23 -8.28 9.59
CA VAL A 10 0.19 -6.93 9.05
C VAL A 10 0.38 -7.00 7.54
N ILE A 11 -0.60 -6.50 6.80
CA ILE A 11 -0.55 -6.42 5.35
C ILE A 11 -0.43 -4.96 4.96
N LEU A 12 0.67 -4.61 4.29
CA LEU A 12 0.97 -3.25 3.87
C LEU A 12 0.82 -3.12 2.37
N PHE A 13 0.08 -2.09 1.94
CA PHE A 13 -0.07 -1.75 0.53
C PHE A 13 0.71 -0.48 0.25
N GLN A 14 1.64 -0.55 -0.69
CA GLN A 14 2.45 0.56 -1.15
C GLN A 14 2.20 0.84 -2.62
N GLY A 15 2.32 2.11 -2.98
CA GLY A 15 2.16 2.50 -4.36
C GLY A 15 1.94 3.99 -4.52
N ASP A 16 1.31 4.33 -5.65
CA ASP A 16 1.00 5.69 -6.06
C ASP A 16 -0.50 6.02 -5.86
N SER A 17 -1.06 6.82 -6.75
CA SER A 17 -2.46 7.25 -6.66
C SER A 17 -3.45 6.10 -6.74
N ILE A 18 -3.14 5.03 -7.46
CA ILE A 18 -4.03 3.87 -7.59
C ILE A 18 -4.19 3.19 -6.23
N THR A 19 -3.13 3.14 -5.45
CA THR A 19 -3.15 2.58 -4.10
C THR A 19 -3.69 3.59 -3.09
N ASP A 20 -3.22 4.84 -3.15
CA ASP A 20 -3.66 5.94 -2.28
C ASP A 20 -5.19 6.10 -2.34
N CYS A 21 -5.69 6.32 -3.52
CA CYS A 21 -7.11 6.43 -3.87
C CYS A 21 -7.93 7.17 -2.81
N ASN A 22 -7.60 8.44 -2.61
CA ASN A 22 -8.28 9.33 -1.67
C ASN A 22 -8.16 8.94 -0.18
N ARG A 23 -7.12 8.21 0.19
CA ARG A 23 -6.95 7.94 1.61
C ARG A 23 -6.69 9.23 2.37
N ASN A 24 -7.14 9.28 3.61
CA ASN A 24 -6.84 10.37 4.53
C ASN A 24 -5.45 10.13 5.13
N ARG A 25 -4.47 10.90 4.69
CA ARG A 25 -3.08 10.71 5.12
C ARG A 25 -2.84 11.06 6.59
N GLU A 26 -3.75 11.78 7.22
CA GLU A 26 -3.67 12.09 8.65
C GLU A 26 -4.20 10.95 9.51
N ASP A 27 -4.94 10.02 8.91
CA ASP A 27 -5.47 8.84 9.60
C ASP A 27 -4.64 7.63 9.19
N PRO A 28 -3.82 7.07 10.11
CA PRO A 28 -2.96 5.93 9.78
C PRO A 28 -3.74 4.66 9.43
N ASP A 29 -5.01 4.60 9.75
CA ASP A 29 -5.86 3.45 9.45
C ASP A 29 -6.71 3.64 8.18
N SER A 30 -6.60 4.79 7.52
CA SER A 30 -7.35 5.06 6.29
C SER A 30 -6.89 4.15 5.17
N ARG A 31 -7.84 3.53 4.47
CA ARG A 31 -7.57 2.60 3.36
C ARG A 31 -7.82 3.22 1.99
N GLY A 32 -8.39 4.42 1.98
CA GLY A 32 -8.86 5.02 0.75
C GLY A 32 -10.15 4.37 0.27
N ASP A 33 -10.50 4.60 -0.99
CA ASP A 33 -11.75 4.08 -1.56
C ASP A 33 -11.52 3.31 -2.88
N GLY A 34 -10.33 2.75 -3.03
CA GLY A 34 -9.95 1.95 -4.19
C GLY A 34 -9.77 0.47 -3.88
N TYR A 35 -8.81 -0.18 -4.57
CA TYR A 35 -8.65 -1.63 -4.47
C TYR A 35 -8.22 -2.09 -3.08
N VAL A 36 -7.47 -1.27 -2.33
CA VAL A 36 -7.04 -1.62 -0.96
C VAL A 36 -8.27 -1.81 -0.07
N ASP A 37 -9.25 -0.93 -0.18
CA ASP A 37 -10.47 -1.05 0.61
C ASP A 37 -11.27 -2.29 0.24
N LEU A 38 -11.37 -2.59 -1.06
CA LEU A 38 -12.07 -3.79 -1.53
C LEU A 38 -11.41 -5.08 -1.02
N ILE A 39 -10.08 -5.15 -1.09
CA ILE A 39 -9.34 -6.30 -0.58
C ILE A 39 -9.51 -6.42 0.92
N THR A 40 -9.41 -5.30 1.63
CA THR A 40 -9.54 -5.27 3.08
C THR A 40 -10.89 -5.81 3.52
N GLU A 41 -11.98 -5.34 2.92
CA GLU A 41 -13.32 -5.82 3.26
C GLU A 41 -13.47 -7.32 3.01
N THR A 42 -12.96 -7.78 1.87
CA THR A 42 -13.06 -9.20 1.50
C THR A 42 -12.27 -10.08 2.45
N LEU A 43 -11.03 -9.74 2.72
CA LEU A 43 -10.16 -10.57 3.56
C LEU A 43 -10.50 -10.45 5.03
N ALA A 44 -10.88 -9.27 5.50
CA ALA A 44 -11.27 -9.08 6.89
C ALA A 44 -12.50 -9.94 7.22
N ASP A 45 -13.46 -10.00 6.32
CA ASP A 45 -14.67 -10.81 6.49
C ASP A 45 -14.33 -12.31 6.57
N ARG A 46 -13.40 -12.78 5.72
CA ARG A 46 -13.00 -14.18 5.68
C ARG A 46 -12.09 -14.61 6.82
N HIS A 47 -11.36 -13.66 7.41
CA HIS A 47 -10.30 -13.95 8.37
C HIS A 47 -10.49 -13.15 9.67
N LEU A 48 -11.74 -13.04 10.13
CA LEU A 48 -12.06 -12.28 11.35
C LEU A 48 -11.26 -12.74 12.58
N GLN A 49 -11.02 -14.04 12.67
CA GLN A 49 -10.33 -14.60 13.83
C GLN A 49 -8.84 -14.33 13.84
N GLN A 50 -8.25 -14.04 12.68
CA GLN A 50 -6.82 -13.76 12.59
C GLN A 50 -6.47 -12.32 13.00
N ASN A 51 -7.46 -11.43 13.06
CA ASN A 51 -7.24 -10.05 13.46
C ASN A 51 -6.17 -9.36 12.60
N ILE A 52 -6.31 -9.45 11.29
CA ILE A 52 -5.34 -8.91 10.33
C ILE A 52 -5.41 -7.38 10.31
N LYS A 53 -4.25 -6.73 10.30
CA LYS A 53 -4.15 -5.30 10.14
C LYS A 53 -3.81 -4.95 8.70
N PHE A 54 -4.62 -4.10 8.08
CA PHE A 54 -4.44 -3.63 6.71
C PHE A 54 -4.00 -2.18 6.73
N ILE A 55 -2.88 -1.88 6.08
CA ILE A 55 -2.29 -0.54 6.10
C ILE A 55 -2.08 -0.07 4.66
N ASN A 56 -2.58 1.12 4.34
CA ASN A 56 -2.36 1.76 3.04
C ASN A 56 -1.38 2.93 3.20
N ARG A 57 -0.26 2.86 2.50
CA ARG A 57 0.73 3.94 2.47
C ARG A 57 1.00 4.43 1.05
N GLY A 58 0.06 4.20 0.13
CA GLY A 58 0.14 4.79 -1.20
C GLY A 58 0.16 6.31 -1.16
N ILE A 59 0.90 6.94 -2.05
CA ILE A 59 0.97 8.38 -2.18
C ILE A 59 0.82 8.78 -3.65
N SER A 60 -0.21 9.56 -3.93
CA SER A 60 -0.49 10.03 -5.29
C SER A 60 0.72 10.74 -5.87
N GLY A 61 1.05 10.41 -7.12
CA GLY A 61 2.16 11.02 -7.84
C GLY A 61 3.50 10.34 -7.63
N ASP A 62 3.62 9.41 -6.70
CA ASP A 62 4.90 8.77 -6.41
C ASP A 62 5.44 7.98 -7.61
N LYS A 63 6.74 8.13 -7.81
CA LYS A 63 7.57 7.30 -8.66
C LYS A 63 8.31 6.30 -7.78
N ILE A 64 8.99 5.35 -8.42
CA ILE A 64 9.78 4.35 -7.68
C ILE A 64 10.80 5.03 -6.77
N ARG A 65 11.45 6.08 -7.25
CA ARG A 65 12.42 6.85 -6.45
C ARG A 65 11.79 7.45 -5.21
N ASP A 66 10.57 7.99 -5.34
CA ASP A 66 9.87 8.61 -4.22
C ASP A 66 9.55 7.56 -3.14
N LEU A 67 9.13 6.38 -3.54
CA LEU A 67 8.89 5.28 -2.62
C LEU A 67 10.19 4.90 -1.89
N SER A 68 11.32 4.85 -2.61
CA SER A 68 12.59 4.48 -2.00
C SER A 68 13.04 5.48 -0.94
N LEU A 69 12.73 6.77 -1.12
CA LEU A 69 13.08 7.82 -0.16
C LEU A 69 12.31 7.72 1.16
N ARG A 70 11.15 7.09 1.15
CA ARG A 70 10.32 6.90 2.36
C ARG A 70 10.26 5.45 2.82
N TRP A 71 11.11 4.59 2.26
CA TRP A 71 11.07 3.15 2.50
C TRP A 71 11.22 2.78 3.96
N GLU A 72 12.18 3.41 4.65
CA GLU A 72 12.42 3.15 6.07
C GLU A 72 11.18 3.47 6.91
N ARG A 73 10.64 4.65 6.74
CA ARG A 73 9.49 5.13 7.53
C ARG A 73 8.21 4.38 7.20
N ASP A 74 7.94 4.19 5.90
CA ASP A 74 6.62 3.73 5.44
C ASP A 74 6.59 2.25 5.07
N CYS A 75 7.69 1.53 5.28
CA CYS A 75 7.72 0.10 5.06
C CYS A 75 8.44 -0.63 6.19
N ILE A 76 9.75 -0.41 6.35
CA ILE A 76 10.54 -1.17 7.31
C ILE A 76 10.04 -0.95 8.75
N SER A 77 9.76 0.29 9.12
CA SER A 77 9.28 0.61 10.48
C SER A 77 7.92 0.00 10.80
N ILE A 78 7.11 -0.27 9.79
CA ILE A 78 5.79 -0.87 9.96
C ILE A 78 5.90 -2.36 10.24
N LYS A 79 6.98 -2.99 9.78
CA LYS A 79 7.24 -4.43 9.96
C LYS A 79 6.10 -5.28 9.38
N PRO A 80 5.79 -5.12 8.09
CA PRO A 80 4.71 -5.91 7.50
C PRO A 80 5.08 -7.37 7.39
N ASP A 81 4.09 -8.24 7.53
CA ASP A 81 4.24 -9.67 7.25
C ASP A 81 4.07 -9.92 5.75
N ILE A 82 3.20 -9.12 5.11
CA ILE A 82 2.96 -9.19 3.67
C ILE A 82 3.02 -7.77 3.12
N LEU A 83 3.76 -7.60 2.04
CA LEU A 83 3.91 -6.31 1.37
C LEU A 83 3.43 -6.43 -0.07
N SER A 84 2.48 -5.58 -0.44
CA SER A 84 2.01 -5.43 -1.81
C SER A 84 2.50 -4.09 -2.37
N ILE A 85 3.17 -4.12 -3.50
CA ILE A 85 3.69 -2.91 -4.15
C ILE A 85 3.10 -2.79 -5.54
N LEU A 86 2.46 -1.64 -5.81
CA LEU A 86 1.96 -1.31 -7.13
C LEU A 86 2.42 0.11 -7.46
N ILE A 87 3.52 0.21 -8.22
CA ILE A 87 4.13 1.49 -8.54
C ILE A 87 4.80 1.40 -9.92
N GLY A 88 4.99 2.55 -10.56
CA GLY A 88 5.71 2.62 -11.84
C GLY A 88 4.99 3.43 -12.90
N VAL A 89 3.68 3.63 -12.79
CA VAL A 89 2.93 4.36 -13.81
C VAL A 89 3.43 5.80 -13.94
N ASN A 90 3.77 6.45 -12.84
CA ASN A 90 4.29 7.81 -12.87
C ASN A 90 5.71 7.87 -13.44
N ASP A 91 6.45 6.79 -13.34
CA ASP A 91 7.77 6.68 -13.98
C ASP A 91 7.65 6.70 -15.50
N THR A 92 6.57 6.16 -16.04
CA THR A 92 6.32 6.12 -17.47
C THR A 92 5.75 7.43 -18.03
N LEU A 93 5.26 8.32 -17.16
CA LEU A 93 4.69 9.61 -17.54
C LEU A 93 5.72 10.73 -17.43
N LEU A 94 6.96 10.44 -17.83
CA LEU A 94 8.06 11.42 -17.79
C LEU A 94 7.87 12.50 -18.85
N THR A 95 8.33 13.71 -18.55
CA THR A 95 8.41 14.77 -19.55
C THR A 95 9.46 14.39 -20.60
N PRO A 96 9.42 14.97 -21.82
CA PRO A 96 10.43 14.66 -22.83
C PRO A 96 11.86 14.89 -22.35
N SER A 97 12.09 15.91 -21.52
CA SER A 97 13.44 16.16 -20.98
C SER A 97 13.89 15.10 -19.99
N GLU A 98 12.96 14.54 -19.21
CA GLU A 98 13.27 13.49 -18.25
C GLU A 98 13.55 12.14 -18.91
N GLN A 99 12.95 11.89 -20.06
CA GLN A 99 13.11 10.61 -20.76
C GLN A 99 14.53 10.34 -21.23
N PHE A 100 15.35 11.38 -21.35
CA PHE A 100 16.69 11.29 -21.88
C PHE A 100 17.79 11.54 -20.85
N GLU A 101 17.44 11.54 -19.59
CA GLU A 101 18.41 11.71 -18.51
C GLU A 101 19.07 10.39 -18.10
#